data_91ddb12235d17780ee42623b4917ec8d
#
_entry.id   91ddb12235d17780ee42623b4917ec8d
#
_cell.length_a   1.000
_cell.length_b   1.000
_cell.length_c   1.000
_cell.angle_alpha   90.00
_cell.angle_beta   90.00
_cell.angle_gamma   90.00
#
_symmetry.space_group_name_H-M   'P 1'
#
loop_
_entity.id
_entity.type
_entity.pdbx_description
1 polymer ?
#
loop_
_entity_poly.entity_id
_entity_poly.type
_entity_poly.pdbx_seq_one_letter_code
_entity_poly.pdbx_strand_id
1 'polypeptide(L)'
;MAMTVKAIAESINIMGNRSGSAMKERIQGPIQEMAKEEAAAGASYLDLNIGPARKDGTELMPWVVQTAEEAVDTPLCLDTTNTDAMIAGFKAVKNKEGAIMNSISAQPERMEALIPVAAEAKCNVIALLWGPDGMPRDSNERAAMAVDLMMAMNEAGIPNEKILFDPIGTPMTLGADQIASGLEFMMMLPDIAPGAGSTVGLSNVSNGVTEDLRIYLDRTYLIMLMKYGISTAIVNAYDEELMAICKGERQDIVDMVHGMMDGDLSLIHI
;
A
#
# COMPACT_ATOMS: atom_id res chain seq x y z
N MET A 1 -1.12 -0.95 24.50
CA MET A 1 -2.06 -1.53 23.52
C MET A 1 -1.23 -2.25 22.48
N ALA A 2 -1.70 -3.39 21.98
CA ALA A 2 -1.01 -4.06 20.87
C ALA A 2 -0.97 -3.12 19.65
N MET A 3 0.15 -3.10 18.94
CA MET A 3 0.28 -2.36 17.69
C MET A 3 -0.47 -3.11 16.59
N THR A 4 -1.31 -2.41 15.84
CA THR A 4 -2.08 -2.99 14.73
C THR A 4 -1.82 -2.22 13.45
N VAL A 5 -1.87 -2.91 12.32
CA VAL A 5 -1.69 -2.33 10.97
C VAL A 5 -2.89 -2.74 10.13
N LYS A 6 -3.50 -1.80 9.41
CA LYS A 6 -4.59 -2.12 8.48
C LYS A 6 -4.02 -2.82 7.24
N ALA A 7 -4.47 -4.03 6.98
CA ALA A 7 -4.04 -4.80 5.81
C ALA A 7 -4.81 -4.38 4.55
N ILE A 8 -4.07 -4.07 3.49
CA ILE A 8 -4.57 -3.88 2.12
C ILE A 8 -4.19 -5.16 1.36
N ALA A 9 -5.16 -6.00 1.02
CA ALA A 9 -4.89 -7.31 0.40
C ALA A 9 -4.56 -7.16 -1.08
N GLU A 10 -3.43 -7.73 -1.56
CA GLU A 10 -2.83 -7.46 -2.89
C GLU A 10 -3.11 -8.50 -3.98
N SER A 11 -3.90 -9.57 -3.69
CA SER A 11 -3.92 -10.72 -4.60
C SER A 11 -4.78 -10.53 -5.85
N ILE A 12 -5.71 -9.54 -5.84
CA ILE A 12 -6.50 -9.20 -7.04
C ILE A 12 -5.66 -8.32 -7.98
N ASN A 13 -4.69 -8.96 -8.64
CA ASN A 13 -3.68 -8.30 -9.46
C ASN A 13 -3.66 -8.88 -10.88
N ILE A 14 -3.56 -7.99 -11.88
CA ILE A 14 -3.52 -8.37 -13.32
C ILE A 14 -2.37 -9.32 -13.66
N MET A 15 -1.30 -9.32 -12.87
CA MET A 15 -0.17 -10.24 -13.03
C MET A 15 -0.39 -11.60 -12.38
N GLY A 16 -1.43 -11.72 -11.53
CA GLY A 16 -1.78 -12.98 -10.89
C GLY A 16 -2.37 -14.00 -11.89
N ASN A 17 -2.07 -15.27 -11.71
CA ASN A 17 -2.57 -16.30 -12.61
C ASN A 17 -4.11 -16.38 -12.61
N ARG A 18 -4.73 -16.39 -11.41
CA ARG A 18 -6.19 -16.49 -11.25
C ARG A 18 -6.88 -15.18 -11.61
N SER A 19 -6.49 -14.08 -10.99
CA SER A 19 -7.09 -12.76 -11.19
C SER A 19 -6.79 -12.17 -12.56
N GLY A 20 -5.55 -12.30 -13.05
CA GLY A 20 -5.15 -11.76 -14.35
C GLY A 20 -5.85 -12.43 -15.53
N SER A 21 -6.06 -13.74 -15.48
CA SER A 21 -6.85 -14.44 -16.51
C SER A 21 -8.31 -14.00 -16.46
N ALA A 22 -8.90 -13.92 -15.25
CA ALA A 22 -10.27 -13.46 -15.05
C ALA A 22 -10.48 -12.02 -15.55
N MET A 23 -9.55 -11.12 -15.29
CA MET A 23 -9.59 -9.75 -15.78
C MET A 23 -9.54 -9.66 -17.31
N LYS A 24 -8.64 -10.43 -17.95
CA LYS A 24 -8.52 -10.47 -19.42
C LYS A 24 -9.77 -10.98 -20.10
N GLU A 25 -10.40 -12.01 -19.55
CA GLU A 25 -11.59 -12.66 -20.10
C GLU A 25 -12.91 -12.07 -19.59
N ARG A 26 -12.85 -11.09 -18.66
CA ARG A 26 -14.02 -10.47 -18.00
C ARG A 26 -14.91 -11.52 -17.29
N ILE A 27 -14.28 -12.48 -16.60
CA ILE A 27 -14.97 -13.51 -15.81
C ILE A 27 -15.04 -13.04 -14.35
N GLN A 28 -16.25 -12.76 -13.85
CA GLN A 28 -16.45 -12.21 -12.51
C GLN A 28 -16.12 -13.20 -11.39
N GLY A 29 -16.54 -14.47 -11.53
CA GLY A 29 -16.49 -15.48 -10.46
C GLY A 29 -15.15 -15.54 -9.70
N PRO A 30 -14.00 -15.72 -10.37
CA PRO A 30 -12.70 -15.79 -9.68
C PRO A 30 -12.34 -14.51 -8.90
N ILE A 31 -12.72 -13.32 -9.39
CA ILE A 31 -12.49 -12.04 -8.69
C ILE A 31 -13.35 -11.95 -7.44
N GLN A 32 -14.64 -12.33 -7.55
CA GLN A 32 -15.59 -12.33 -6.44
C GLN A 32 -15.20 -13.33 -5.34
N GLU A 33 -14.70 -14.50 -5.73
CA GLU A 33 -14.21 -15.51 -4.78
C GLU A 33 -12.98 -14.99 -4.04
N MET A 34 -11.98 -14.42 -4.75
CA MET A 34 -10.79 -13.84 -4.12
C MET A 34 -11.15 -12.69 -3.20
N ALA A 35 -12.07 -11.81 -3.58
CA ALA A 35 -12.53 -10.72 -2.73
C ALA A 35 -13.13 -11.25 -1.41
N LYS A 36 -13.92 -12.33 -1.46
CA LYS A 36 -14.47 -12.98 -0.27
C LYS A 36 -13.39 -13.65 0.60
N GLU A 37 -12.44 -14.33 -0.04
CA GLU A 37 -11.30 -14.98 0.64
C GLU A 37 -10.47 -13.95 1.41
N GLU A 38 -10.08 -12.84 0.77
CA GLU A 38 -9.28 -11.78 1.39
C GLU A 38 -10.07 -11.02 2.48
N ALA A 39 -11.33 -10.74 2.26
CA ALA A 39 -12.20 -10.14 3.29
C ALA A 39 -12.33 -11.07 4.51
N ALA A 40 -12.51 -12.37 4.30
CA ALA A 40 -12.59 -13.38 5.37
C ALA A 40 -11.26 -13.54 6.13
N ALA A 41 -10.12 -13.34 5.47
CA ALA A 41 -8.81 -13.29 6.12
C ALA A 41 -8.63 -12.05 7.03
N GLY A 42 -9.52 -11.06 6.91
CA GLY A 42 -9.54 -9.85 7.74
C GLY A 42 -8.85 -8.65 7.10
N ALA A 43 -8.77 -8.61 5.77
CA ALA A 43 -8.31 -7.44 5.06
C ALA A 43 -9.19 -6.21 5.36
N SER A 44 -8.55 -5.07 5.61
CA SER A 44 -9.23 -3.79 5.82
C SER A 44 -9.61 -3.13 4.50
N TYR A 45 -8.87 -3.45 3.44
CA TYR A 45 -9.07 -2.98 2.07
C TYR A 45 -8.70 -4.09 1.09
N LEU A 46 -9.33 -4.07 -0.09
CA LEU A 46 -8.94 -4.92 -1.23
C LEU A 46 -8.23 -4.08 -2.27
N ASP A 47 -6.99 -4.41 -2.60
CA ASP A 47 -6.24 -3.77 -3.68
C ASP A 47 -6.67 -4.36 -5.02
N LEU A 48 -7.17 -3.49 -5.89
CA LEU A 48 -7.59 -3.85 -7.25
C LEU A 48 -6.53 -3.35 -8.23
N ASN A 49 -5.53 -4.19 -8.50
CA ASN A 49 -4.38 -3.82 -9.31
C ASN A 49 -4.55 -4.27 -10.76
N ILE A 50 -4.79 -3.32 -11.66
CA ILE A 50 -4.88 -3.57 -13.10
C ILE A 50 -3.59 -3.24 -13.86
N GLY A 51 -2.52 -2.88 -13.14
CA GLY A 51 -1.26 -2.44 -13.74
C GLY A 51 -1.43 -1.21 -14.63
N PRO A 52 -0.61 -1.05 -15.69
CA PRO A 52 -0.68 0.12 -16.57
C PRO A 52 -1.91 0.12 -17.49
N ALA A 53 -2.53 -1.03 -17.77
CA ALA A 53 -3.77 -1.21 -18.54
C ALA A 53 -3.95 -0.19 -19.71
N ARG A 54 -2.93 -0.07 -20.57
CA ARG A 54 -2.81 1.01 -21.57
C ARG A 54 -3.90 1.02 -22.64
N LYS A 55 -4.53 -0.14 -22.88
CA LYS A 55 -5.50 -0.30 -23.98
C LYS A 55 -6.94 -0.15 -23.55
N ASP A 56 -7.29 -0.72 -22.39
CA ASP A 56 -8.68 -0.90 -21.94
C ASP A 56 -8.87 -0.54 -20.46
N GLY A 57 -7.92 0.17 -19.85
CA GLY A 57 -7.94 0.49 -18.42
C GLY A 57 -9.19 1.26 -17.97
N THR A 58 -9.70 2.14 -18.83
CA THR A 58 -10.94 2.90 -18.56
C THR A 58 -12.21 2.06 -18.53
N GLU A 59 -12.16 0.85 -19.10
CA GLU A 59 -13.25 -0.13 -19.04
C GLU A 59 -12.95 -1.21 -17.97
N LEU A 60 -11.69 -1.61 -17.85
CA LEU A 60 -11.26 -2.67 -16.93
C LEU A 60 -11.42 -2.25 -15.46
N MET A 61 -10.94 -1.07 -15.07
CA MET A 61 -11.01 -0.64 -13.67
C MET A 61 -12.46 -0.55 -13.17
N PRO A 62 -13.41 0.11 -13.88
CA PRO A 62 -14.81 0.10 -13.46
C PRO A 62 -15.41 -1.31 -13.36
N TRP A 63 -15.04 -2.20 -14.28
CA TRP A 63 -15.53 -3.58 -14.27
C TRP A 63 -15.01 -4.35 -13.03
N VAL A 64 -13.72 -4.24 -12.69
CA VAL A 64 -13.14 -4.89 -11.51
C VAL A 64 -13.75 -4.34 -10.22
N VAL A 65 -13.93 -3.01 -10.14
CA VAL A 65 -14.59 -2.34 -9.01
C VAL A 65 -16.00 -2.89 -8.80
N GLN A 66 -16.83 -2.89 -9.83
CA GLN A 66 -18.21 -3.41 -9.75
C GLN A 66 -18.24 -4.88 -9.36
N THR A 67 -17.35 -5.68 -9.96
CA THR A 67 -17.25 -7.12 -9.66
C THR A 67 -16.90 -7.37 -8.19
N ALA A 68 -15.95 -6.62 -7.61
CA ALA A 68 -15.59 -6.76 -6.20
C ALA A 68 -16.72 -6.30 -5.27
N GLU A 69 -17.34 -5.14 -5.55
CA GLU A 69 -18.43 -4.57 -4.74
C GLU A 69 -19.75 -5.36 -4.81
N GLU A 70 -19.93 -6.25 -5.80
CA GLU A 70 -21.03 -7.21 -5.83
C GLU A 70 -20.82 -8.38 -4.85
N ALA A 71 -19.58 -8.62 -4.45
CA ALA A 71 -19.22 -9.77 -3.63
C ALA A 71 -19.03 -9.44 -2.15
N VAL A 72 -18.52 -8.23 -1.83
CA VAL A 72 -18.16 -7.81 -0.45
C VAL A 72 -18.36 -6.31 -0.25
N ASP A 73 -18.53 -5.90 1.01
CA ASP A 73 -18.61 -4.50 1.44
C ASP A 73 -17.23 -3.92 1.87
N THR A 74 -16.17 -4.73 1.80
CA THR A 74 -14.82 -4.30 2.17
C THR A 74 -14.38 -3.13 1.29
N PRO A 75 -13.87 -2.01 1.86
CA PRO A 75 -13.42 -0.86 1.09
C PRO A 75 -12.33 -1.23 0.09
N LEU A 76 -12.30 -0.51 -1.04
CA LEU A 76 -11.39 -0.79 -2.14
C LEU A 76 -10.18 0.15 -2.15
N CYS A 77 -9.03 -0.39 -2.55
CA CYS A 77 -7.85 0.33 -2.94
C CYS A 77 -7.67 0.16 -4.46
N LEU A 78 -7.77 1.24 -5.22
CA LEU A 78 -7.63 1.18 -6.67
C LEU A 78 -6.17 1.43 -7.04
N ASP A 79 -5.54 0.45 -7.70
CA ASP A 79 -4.13 0.51 -8.08
C ASP A 79 -3.94 0.45 -9.60
N THR A 80 -3.43 1.54 -10.14
CA THR A 80 -3.01 1.63 -11.55
C THR A 80 -2.11 2.84 -11.78
N THR A 81 -1.14 2.68 -12.68
CA THR A 81 -0.36 3.82 -13.20
C THR A 81 -1.10 4.59 -14.29
N ASN A 82 -2.22 4.09 -14.80
CA ASN A 82 -3.03 4.73 -15.82
C ASN A 82 -4.00 5.75 -15.18
N THR A 83 -3.75 7.03 -15.38
CA THR A 83 -4.53 8.13 -14.82
C THR A 83 -6.00 8.10 -15.25
N ASP A 84 -6.28 7.85 -16.53
CA ASP A 84 -7.66 7.79 -17.04
C ASP A 84 -8.42 6.59 -16.45
N ALA A 85 -7.75 5.45 -16.27
CA ALA A 85 -8.31 4.28 -15.64
C ALA A 85 -8.61 4.53 -14.14
N MET A 86 -7.75 5.25 -13.43
CA MET A 86 -7.97 5.67 -12.06
C MET A 86 -9.23 6.54 -11.95
N ILE A 87 -9.35 7.55 -12.79
CA ILE A 87 -10.53 8.46 -12.84
C ILE A 87 -11.80 7.67 -13.15
N ALA A 88 -11.74 6.77 -14.13
CA ALA A 88 -12.89 5.93 -14.50
C ALA A 88 -13.31 5.00 -13.35
N GLY A 89 -12.32 4.39 -12.66
CA GLY A 89 -12.55 3.53 -11.49
C GLY A 89 -13.24 4.28 -10.36
N PHE A 90 -12.74 5.46 -9.98
CA PHE A 90 -13.33 6.27 -8.92
C PHE A 90 -14.76 6.76 -9.22
N LYS A 91 -15.13 6.89 -10.50
CA LYS A 91 -16.52 7.15 -10.87
C LYS A 91 -17.43 5.95 -10.57
N ALA A 92 -16.92 4.73 -10.65
CA ALA A 92 -17.66 3.49 -10.43
C ALA A 92 -17.78 3.09 -8.95
N VAL A 93 -16.82 3.49 -8.09
CA VAL A 93 -16.82 3.16 -6.65
C VAL A 93 -18.08 3.70 -5.97
N LYS A 94 -18.79 2.85 -5.20
CA LYS A 94 -19.98 3.24 -4.43
C LYS A 94 -19.63 4.10 -3.21
N ASN A 95 -18.70 3.62 -2.38
CA ASN A 95 -18.22 4.34 -1.18
C ASN A 95 -16.85 4.98 -1.43
N LYS A 96 -16.84 6.13 -2.12
CA LYS A 96 -15.61 6.83 -2.48
C LYS A 96 -14.82 7.31 -1.28
N GLU A 97 -15.49 7.80 -0.24
CA GLU A 97 -14.84 8.35 0.96
C GLU A 97 -14.09 7.26 1.75
N GLY A 98 -14.56 6.03 1.72
CA GLY A 98 -13.91 4.87 2.33
C GLY A 98 -12.80 4.25 1.47
N ALA A 99 -12.72 4.57 0.18
CA ALA A 99 -11.75 4.00 -0.74
C ALA A 99 -10.36 4.64 -0.63
N ILE A 100 -9.37 3.96 -1.22
CA ILE A 100 -7.98 4.45 -1.34
C ILE A 100 -7.63 4.62 -2.81
N MET A 101 -7.02 5.76 -3.17
CA MET A 101 -6.40 5.99 -4.46
C MET A 101 -4.91 5.60 -4.41
N ASN A 102 -4.54 4.53 -5.07
CA ASN A 102 -3.17 4.01 -5.14
C ASN A 102 -2.61 4.17 -6.57
N SER A 103 -1.85 5.22 -6.82
CA SER A 103 -1.31 6.25 -5.96
C SER A 103 -1.23 7.60 -6.68
N ILE A 104 -0.98 8.65 -5.94
CA ILE A 104 -0.53 9.93 -6.51
C ILE A 104 0.96 10.05 -6.20
N SER A 105 1.79 9.99 -7.25
CA SER A 105 3.24 10.21 -7.14
C SER A 105 3.58 11.69 -7.21
N ALA A 106 4.81 12.05 -6.78
CA ALA A 106 5.33 13.42 -6.84
C ALA A 106 5.68 13.88 -8.28
N GLN A 107 5.07 13.28 -9.30
CA GLN A 107 5.16 13.68 -10.70
C GLN A 107 4.10 14.74 -10.99
N PRO A 108 4.48 15.94 -11.52
CA PRO A 108 3.55 17.07 -11.71
C PRO A 108 2.27 16.70 -12.46
N GLU A 109 2.39 15.97 -13.57
CA GLU A 109 1.25 15.59 -14.40
C GLU A 109 0.26 14.69 -13.65
N ARG A 110 0.78 13.83 -12.78
CA ARG A 110 -0.05 12.92 -11.99
C ARG A 110 -0.73 13.65 -10.83
N MET A 111 -0.03 14.57 -10.19
CA MET A 111 -0.57 15.45 -9.15
C MET A 111 -1.71 16.33 -9.72
N GLU A 112 -1.46 17.01 -10.84
CA GLU A 112 -2.44 17.88 -11.50
C GLU A 112 -3.71 17.13 -11.89
N ALA A 113 -3.57 15.89 -12.39
CA ALA A 113 -4.70 15.11 -12.85
C ALA A 113 -5.51 14.46 -11.71
N LEU A 114 -4.87 13.96 -10.65
CA LEU A 114 -5.51 13.10 -9.64
C LEU A 114 -5.86 13.81 -8.33
N ILE A 115 -5.12 14.84 -7.91
CA ILE A 115 -5.44 15.56 -6.67
C ILE A 115 -6.88 16.13 -6.69
N PRO A 116 -7.35 16.79 -7.77
CA PRO A 116 -8.74 17.26 -7.80
C PRO A 116 -9.78 16.14 -7.71
N VAL A 117 -9.49 14.99 -8.32
CA VAL A 117 -10.39 13.81 -8.26
C VAL A 117 -10.46 13.24 -6.85
N ALA A 118 -9.32 13.14 -6.16
CA ALA A 118 -9.25 12.65 -4.79
C ALA A 118 -9.96 13.61 -3.81
N ALA A 119 -9.80 14.91 -4.00
CA ALA A 119 -10.46 15.94 -3.20
C ALA A 119 -11.99 15.89 -3.36
N GLU A 120 -12.49 15.77 -4.60
CA GLU A 120 -13.92 15.61 -4.88
C GLU A 120 -14.47 14.32 -4.28
N ALA A 121 -13.74 13.21 -4.40
CA ALA A 121 -14.10 11.91 -3.86
C ALA A 121 -14.01 11.85 -2.34
N LYS A 122 -13.26 12.76 -1.71
CA LYS A 122 -12.91 12.73 -0.27
C LYS A 122 -12.29 11.40 0.16
N CYS A 123 -11.60 10.71 -0.76
CA CYS A 123 -11.01 9.41 -0.53
C CYS A 123 -9.70 9.51 0.25
N ASN A 124 -9.19 8.36 0.70
CA ASN A 124 -7.81 8.26 1.16
C ASN A 124 -6.87 8.21 -0.05
N VAL A 125 -5.66 8.70 0.11
CA VAL A 125 -4.66 8.76 -0.97
C VAL A 125 -3.35 8.16 -0.52
N ILE A 126 -2.80 7.24 -1.30
CA ILE A 126 -1.40 6.85 -1.16
C ILE A 126 -0.56 7.89 -1.89
N ALA A 127 0.22 8.64 -1.12
CA ALA A 127 1.19 9.61 -1.59
C ALA A 127 2.52 8.89 -1.83
N LEU A 128 2.76 8.49 -3.08
CA LEU A 128 3.94 7.73 -3.48
C LEU A 128 5.15 8.65 -3.65
N LEU A 129 6.20 8.42 -2.87
CA LEU A 129 7.44 9.22 -2.91
C LEU A 129 8.31 8.89 -4.12
N TRP A 130 7.73 9.07 -5.31
CA TRP A 130 8.38 8.88 -6.60
C TRP A 130 8.25 10.16 -7.43
N GLY A 131 9.39 10.81 -7.65
CA GLY A 131 9.46 12.10 -8.33
C GLY A 131 9.70 11.99 -9.85
N PRO A 132 9.88 13.15 -10.52
CA PRO A 132 10.24 13.20 -11.95
C PRO A 132 11.57 12.50 -12.24
N ASP A 133 12.53 12.58 -11.33
CA ASP A 133 13.84 11.94 -11.43
C ASP A 133 13.84 10.48 -10.94
N GLY A 134 12.67 9.97 -10.55
CA GLY A 134 12.47 8.61 -10.08
C GLY A 134 12.45 8.49 -8.55
N MET A 135 13.02 7.40 -8.04
CA MET A 135 13.04 7.09 -6.61
C MET A 135 14.01 8.02 -5.86
N PRO A 136 13.63 8.50 -4.64
CA PRO A 136 14.52 9.32 -3.81
C PRO A 136 15.78 8.56 -3.40
N ARG A 137 16.88 9.28 -3.30
CA ARG A 137 18.19 8.73 -2.96
C ARG A 137 18.33 8.41 -1.47
N ASP A 138 17.71 9.24 -0.63
CA ASP A 138 17.82 9.17 0.83
C ASP A 138 16.55 9.64 1.55
N SER A 139 16.60 9.65 2.88
CA SER A 139 15.48 10.06 3.74
C SER A 139 15.12 11.55 3.61
N ASN A 140 16.09 12.42 3.31
CA ASN A 140 15.84 13.84 3.15
C ASN A 140 15.11 14.15 1.83
N GLU A 141 15.46 13.46 0.75
CA GLU A 141 14.71 13.58 -0.51
C GLU A 141 13.28 13.03 -0.36
N ARG A 142 13.09 11.93 0.39
CA ARG A 142 11.75 11.45 0.75
C ARG A 142 10.96 12.50 1.51
N ALA A 143 11.58 13.13 2.51
CA ALA A 143 10.99 14.19 3.30
C ALA A 143 10.57 15.40 2.45
N ALA A 144 11.44 15.84 1.54
CA ALA A 144 11.13 16.93 0.63
C ALA A 144 9.91 16.61 -0.28
N MET A 145 9.91 15.42 -0.91
CA MET A 145 8.77 14.97 -1.72
C MET A 145 7.48 14.85 -0.91
N ALA A 146 7.57 14.39 0.35
CA ALA A 146 6.40 14.29 1.22
C ALA A 146 5.81 15.66 1.55
N VAL A 147 6.64 16.66 1.80
CA VAL A 147 6.21 18.05 2.01
C VAL A 147 5.52 18.60 0.78
N ASP A 148 6.10 18.43 -0.41
CA ASP A 148 5.52 18.92 -1.67
C ASP A 148 4.15 18.29 -1.95
N LEU A 149 4.04 16.95 -1.81
CA LEU A 149 2.77 16.23 -1.98
C LEU A 149 1.73 16.67 -0.95
N MET A 150 2.12 16.74 0.34
CA MET A 150 1.23 17.19 1.42
C MET A 150 0.70 18.59 1.15
N MET A 151 1.56 19.53 0.80
CA MET A 151 1.15 20.92 0.54
C MET A 151 0.16 21.00 -0.61
N ALA A 152 0.42 20.33 -1.73
CA ALA A 152 -0.48 20.30 -2.88
C ALA A 152 -1.84 19.65 -2.55
N MET A 153 -1.84 18.56 -1.78
CA MET A 153 -3.06 17.89 -1.35
C MET A 153 -3.86 18.74 -0.35
N ASN A 154 -3.19 19.37 0.62
CA ASN A 154 -3.83 20.25 1.60
C ASN A 154 -4.44 21.51 0.92
N GLU A 155 -3.74 22.10 -0.05
CA GLU A 155 -4.26 23.22 -0.84
C GLU A 155 -5.54 22.86 -1.60
N ALA A 156 -5.65 21.62 -2.05
CA ALA A 156 -6.86 21.07 -2.67
C ALA A 156 -7.94 20.64 -1.67
N GLY A 157 -7.69 20.75 -0.35
CA GLY A 157 -8.64 20.41 0.70
C GLY A 157 -8.61 18.95 1.16
N ILE A 158 -7.56 18.19 0.82
CA ILE A 158 -7.35 16.83 1.35
C ILE A 158 -6.56 16.95 2.66
N PRO A 159 -7.14 16.63 3.82
CA PRO A 159 -6.45 16.75 5.11
C PRO A 159 -5.42 15.64 5.32
N ASN A 160 -4.44 15.85 6.20
CA ASN A 160 -3.37 14.90 6.47
C ASN A 160 -3.88 13.49 6.84
N GLU A 161 -4.98 13.39 7.56
CA GLU A 161 -5.58 12.12 8.00
C GLU A 161 -6.06 11.24 6.84
N LYS A 162 -6.17 11.80 5.63
CA LYS A 162 -6.52 11.10 4.40
C LYS A 162 -5.29 10.74 3.55
N ILE A 163 -4.09 11.13 3.97
CA ILE A 163 -2.85 10.89 3.23
C ILE A 163 -2.08 9.73 3.86
N LEU A 164 -1.69 8.77 3.04
CA LEU A 164 -0.86 7.62 3.40
C LEU A 164 0.45 7.72 2.62
N PHE A 165 1.55 8.11 3.25
CA PHE A 165 2.83 8.21 2.57
C PHE A 165 3.44 6.83 2.33
N ASP A 166 3.85 6.56 1.09
CA ASP A 166 4.59 5.35 0.71
C ASP A 166 6.07 5.71 0.49
N PRO A 167 6.97 5.32 1.43
CA PRO A 167 8.41 5.56 1.31
C PRO A 167 9.09 4.71 0.25
N ILE A 168 8.36 3.83 -0.42
CA ILE A 168 8.80 2.82 -1.38
C ILE A 168 9.63 1.72 -0.72
N GLY A 169 9.02 0.56 -0.57
CA GLY A 169 9.74 -0.69 -0.27
C GLY A 169 10.61 -1.10 -1.47
N THR A 170 11.91 -1.31 -1.23
CA THR A 170 12.84 -1.71 -2.27
C THR A 170 13.33 -3.15 -2.05
N PRO A 171 13.64 -3.89 -3.12
CA PRO A 171 14.19 -5.23 -2.98
C PRO A 171 15.47 -5.24 -2.12
N MET A 172 15.51 -6.10 -1.09
CA MET A 172 16.69 -6.30 -0.26
C MET A 172 17.91 -6.72 -1.08
N THR A 173 17.70 -7.38 -2.21
CA THR A 173 18.75 -7.80 -3.15
C THR A 173 19.51 -6.64 -3.78
N LEU A 174 18.93 -5.42 -3.78
CA LEU A 174 19.58 -4.19 -4.27
C LEU A 174 20.41 -3.47 -3.19
N GLY A 175 20.38 -3.96 -1.94
CA GLY A 175 21.10 -3.40 -0.80
C GLY A 175 20.20 -2.83 0.28
N ALA A 176 20.74 -2.78 1.50
CA ALA A 176 19.99 -2.37 2.69
C ALA A 176 19.84 -0.84 2.83
N ASP A 177 20.62 -0.05 2.11
CA ASP A 177 20.67 1.41 2.27
C ASP A 177 19.32 2.08 2.00
N GLN A 178 18.58 1.61 1.00
CA GLN A 178 17.27 2.14 0.68
C GLN A 178 16.21 1.74 1.71
N ILE A 179 16.33 0.56 2.30
CA ILE A 179 15.47 0.11 3.40
C ILE A 179 15.73 0.99 4.64
N ALA A 180 16.99 1.19 5.01
CA ALA A 180 17.39 2.08 6.11
C ALA A 180 16.86 3.50 5.91
N SER A 181 17.04 4.05 4.70
CA SER A 181 16.52 5.36 4.33
C SER A 181 15.01 5.48 4.41
N GLY A 182 14.27 4.41 4.06
CA GLY A 182 12.82 4.33 4.24
C GLY A 182 12.41 4.36 5.72
N LEU A 183 13.12 3.61 6.58
CA LEU A 183 12.88 3.60 8.02
C LEU A 183 13.21 4.96 8.66
N GLU A 184 14.30 5.61 8.25
CA GLU A 184 14.66 6.97 8.69
C GLU A 184 13.57 7.98 8.33
N PHE A 185 13.04 7.91 7.10
CA PHE A 185 11.91 8.75 6.71
C PHE A 185 10.69 8.50 7.60
N MET A 186 10.37 7.24 7.91
CA MET A 186 9.26 6.91 8.80
C MET A 186 9.42 7.51 10.21
N MET A 187 10.66 7.63 10.71
CA MET A 187 10.92 8.33 11.98
C MET A 187 10.63 9.83 11.91
N MET A 188 10.83 10.45 10.73
CA MET A 188 10.62 11.88 10.51
C MET A 188 9.15 12.21 10.20
N LEU A 189 8.38 11.26 9.69
CA LEU A 189 7.03 11.47 9.18
C LEU A 189 6.06 12.15 10.16
N PRO A 190 6.02 11.80 11.46
CA PRO A 190 5.11 12.46 12.42
C PRO A 190 5.37 13.97 12.57
N ASP A 191 6.63 14.40 12.41
CA ASP A 191 7.02 15.81 12.49
C ASP A 191 6.77 16.55 11.17
N ILE A 192 6.96 15.87 10.02
CA ILE A 192 6.76 16.42 8.67
C ILE A 192 5.28 16.60 8.37
N ALA A 193 4.47 15.59 8.65
CA ALA A 193 3.06 15.54 8.29
C ALA A 193 2.20 15.05 9.48
N PRO A 194 2.01 15.85 10.52
CA PRO A 194 1.23 15.46 11.68
C PRO A 194 -0.18 15.01 11.30
N GLY A 195 -0.59 13.83 11.79
CA GLY A 195 -1.89 13.23 11.49
C GLY A 195 -1.94 12.38 10.22
N ALA A 196 -0.95 12.47 9.34
CA ALA A 196 -0.86 11.59 8.18
C ALA A 196 -0.52 10.14 8.59
N GLY A 197 -0.98 9.19 7.77
CA GLY A 197 -0.59 7.80 7.88
C GLY A 197 0.55 7.44 6.93
N SER A 198 0.85 6.15 6.90
CA SER A 198 1.83 5.58 5.97
C SER A 198 1.41 4.21 5.49
N THR A 199 1.95 3.80 4.36
CA THR A 199 1.76 2.48 3.76
C THR A 199 3.02 2.00 3.08
N VAL A 200 3.11 0.72 2.77
CA VAL A 200 4.17 0.15 1.92
C VAL A 200 3.67 -1.12 1.24
N GLY A 201 4.12 -1.37 0.02
CA GLY A 201 3.99 -2.67 -0.63
C GLY A 201 5.05 -3.62 -0.10
N LEU A 202 4.67 -4.56 0.79
CA LEU A 202 5.63 -5.46 1.45
C LEU A 202 6.34 -6.39 0.47
N SER A 203 5.63 -6.96 -0.50
CA SER A 203 6.19 -7.89 -1.48
C SER A 203 7.37 -7.32 -2.28
N ASN A 204 7.56 -6.00 -2.27
CA ASN A 204 8.69 -5.36 -2.94
C ASN A 204 10.02 -5.69 -2.23
N VAL A 205 10.06 -5.77 -0.88
CA VAL A 205 11.30 -6.02 -0.14
C VAL A 205 11.87 -7.40 -0.43
N SER A 206 11.00 -8.37 -0.67
CA SER A 206 11.35 -9.77 -0.96
C SER A 206 11.47 -10.09 -2.46
N ASN A 207 11.35 -9.09 -3.33
CA ASN A 207 11.45 -9.30 -4.77
C ASN A 207 12.87 -9.79 -5.16
N GLY A 208 12.92 -10.86 -5.95
CA GLY A 208 14.18 -11.50 -6.36
C GLY A 208 14.81 -12.44 -5.34
N VAL A 209 14.13 -12.67 -4.21
CA VAL A 209 14.53 -13.67 -3.20
C VAL A 209 13.79 -14.99 -3.43
N THR A 210 14.34 -16.11 -2.97
CA THR A 210 13.71 -17.44 -3.07
C THR A 210 12.39 -17.47 -2.25
N GLU A 211 11.41 -18.22 -2.72
CA GLU A 211 10.04 -18.20 -2.21
C GLU A 211 9.95 -18.54 -0.71
N ASP A 212 10.79 -19.47 -0.23
CA ASP A 212 10.87 -19.89 1.16
C ASP A 212 11.35 -18.77 2.11
N LEU A 213 12.14 -17.80 1.62
CA LEU A 213 12.62 -16.66 2.41
C LEU A 213 11.73 -15.42 2.32
N ARG A 214 10.90 -15.31 1.29
CA ARG A 214 10.06 -14.12 1.06
C ARG A 214 9.17 -13.83 2.25
N ILE A 215 8.47 -14.84 2.77
CA ILE A 215 7.54 -14.68 3.90
C ILE A 215 8.21 -14.09 5.15
N TYR A 216 9.47 -14.48 5.41
CA TYR A 216 10.22 -13.97 6.56
C TYR A 216 10.65 -12.52 6.36
N LEU A 217 11.07 -12.16 5.14
CA LEU A 217 11.44 -10.78 4.82
C LEU A 217 10.24 -9.84 4.91
N ASP A 218 9.10 -10.24 4.34
CA ASP A 218 7.88 -9.43 4.36
C ASP A 218 7.40 -9.20 5.78
N ARG A 219 7.32 -10.25 6.61
CA ARG A 219 6.93 -10.17 8.02
C ARG A 219 7.91 -9.31 8.84
N THR A 220 9.22 -9.53 8.67
CA THR A 220 10.25 -8.78 9.40
C THR A 220 10.21 -7.31 9.04
N TYR A 221 10.09 -6.99 7.75
CA TYR A 221 10.04 -5.60 7.29
C TYR A 221 8.80 -4.88 7.81
N LEU A 222 7.63 -5.54 7.80
CA LEU A 222 6.42 -4.99 8.44
C LEU A 222 6.67 -4.64 9.89
N ILE A 223 7.24 -5.56 10.68
CA ILE A 223 7.52 -5.33 12.10
C ILE A 223 8.51 -4.18 12.30
N MET A 224 9.54 -4.09 11.46
CA MET A 224 10.48 -2.95 11.52
C MET A 224 9.75 -1.62 11.29
N LEU A 225 8.83 -1.55 10.33
CA LEU A 225 8.01 -0.37 10.07
C LEU A 225 7.01 -0.07 11.19
N MET A 226 6.48 -1.10 11.86
CA MET A 226 5.58 -0.95 13.01
C MET A 226 6.23 -0.16 14.15
N LYS A 227 7.54 -0.31 14.34
CA LYS A 227 8.31 0.48 15.32
C LYS A 227 8.20 1.99 15.09
N TYR A 228 8.02 2.40 13.86
CA TYR A 228 7.92 3.80 13.43
C TYR A 228 6.50 4.20 13.02
N GLY A 229 5.49 3.41 13.43
CA GLY A 229 4.09 3.80 13.35
C GLY A 229 3.45 3.66 11.98
N ILE A 230 3.86 2.66 11.17
CA ILE A 230 3.14 2.36 9.93
C ILE A 230 1.66 2.10 10.22
N SER A 231 0.76 2.71 9.45
CA SER A 231 -0.68 2.63 9.69
C SER A 231 -1.39 1.60 8.80
N THR A 232 -0.89 1.40 7.59
CA THR A 232 -1.41 0.41 6.63
C THR A 232 -0.25 -0.30 5.93
N ALA A 233 -0.51 -1.48 5.34
CA ALA A 233 0.46 -2.17 4.48
C ALA A 233 -0.27 -2.97 3.41
N ILE A 234 0.28 -2.98 2.18
CA ILE A 234 -0.19 -3.82 1.09
C ILE A 234 0.47 -5.19 1.27
N VAL A 235 -0.35 -6.23 1.48
CA VAL A 235 0.08 -7.52 2.01
C VAL A 235 -0.55 -8.69 1.26
N ASN A 236 0.14 -9.81 1.28
CA ASN A 236 -0.47 -11.09 0.93
C ASN A 236 -1.39 -11.56 2.09
N ALA A 237 -2.71 -11.38 1.94
CA ALA A 237 -3.68 -11.77 2.95
C ALA A 237 -3.81 -13.29 3.15
N TYR A 238 -3.24 -14.11 2.27
CA TYR A 238 -3.16 -15.56 2.44
C TYR A 238 -2.01 -16.00 3.37
N ASP A 239 -1.13 -15.09 3.78
CA ASP A 239 -0.15 -15.34 4.83
C ASP A 239 -0.81 -15.11 6.20
N GLU A 240 -1.29 -16.20 6.82
CA GLU A 240 -2.00 -16.17 8.10
C GLU A 240 -1.17 -15.53 9.23
N GLU A 241 0.14 -15.79 9.24
CA GLU A 241 1.05 -15.23 10.25
C GLU A 241 1.23 -13.73 10.07
N LEU A 242 1.37 -13.26 8.80
CA LEU A 242 1.44 -11.84 8.48
C LEU A 242 0.14 -11.12 8.89
N MET A 243 -1.01 -11.74 8.63
CA MET A 243 -2.30 -11.22 9.06
C MET A 243 -2.46 -11.19 10.57
N ALA A 244 -1.94 -12.19 11.30
CA ALA A 244 -1.91 -12.20 12.76
C ALA A 244 -1.01 -11.08 13.33
N ILE A 245 0.13 -10.77 12.68
CA ILE A 245 0.98 -9.62 13.02
C ILE A 245 0.20 -8.32 12.79
N CYS A 246 -0.45 -8.15 11.64
CA CYS A 246 -1.28 -6.97 11.35
C CYS A 246 -2.37 -6.75 12.40
N LYS A 247 -2.99 -7.81 12.89
CA LYS A 247 -4.04 -7.77 13.93
C LYS A 247 -3.50 -7.53 15.35
N GLY A 248 -2.16 -7.53 15.55
CA GLY A 248 -1.53 -7.40 16.87
C GLY A 248 -1.59 -8.67 17.71
N GLU A 249 -1.85 -9.83 17.10
CA GLU A 249 -1.95 -11.14 17.78
C GLU A 249 -0.57 -11.79 18.02
N ARG A 250 0.48 -11.27 17.37
CA ARG A 250 1.85 -11.76 17.45
C ARG A 250 2.80 -10.75 18.08
N GLN A 251 2.38 -10.17 19.22
CA GLN A 251 3.19 -9.20 19.98
C GLN A 251 4.53 -9.80 20.41
N ASP A 252 4.59 -11.12 20.65
CA ASP A 252 5.80 -11.87 20.97
C ASP A 252 6.91 -11.70 19.92
N ILE A 253 6.57 -11.84 18.62
CA ILE A 253 7.52 -11.64 17.52
C ILE A 253 7.85 -10.16 17.34
N VAL A 254 6.84 -9.27 17.47
CA VAL A 254 7.04 -7.84 17.37
C VAL A 254 8.05 -7.35 18.41
N ASP A 255 7.87 -7.74 19.67
CA ASP A 255 8.78 -7.35 20.76
C ASP A 255 10.21 -7.89 20.54
N MET A 256 10.34 -9.13 20.03
CA MET A 256 11.64 -9.71 19.70
C MET A 256 12.37 -8.87 18.64
N VAL A 257 11.72 -8.59 17.50
CA VAL A 257 12.36 -7.83 16.41
C VAL A 257 12.69 -6.41 16.86
N HIS A 258 11.77 -5.74 17.59
CA HIS A 258 12.02 -4.39 18.11
C HIS A 258 13.18 -4.38 19.12
N GLY A 259 13.29 -5.38 19.99
CA GLY A 259 14.43 -5.52 20.91
C GLY A 259 15.75 -5.66 20.15
N MET A 260 15.79 -6.48 19.09
CA MET A 260 16.97 -6.62 18.24
C MET A 260 17.33 -5.28 17.55
N MET A 261 16.35 -4.53 17.08
CA MET A 261 16.58 -3.19 16.50
C MET A 261 17.16 -2.20 17.53
N ASP A 262 16.84 -2.35 18.81
CA ASP A 262 17.37 -1.56 19.93
C ASP A 262 18.74 -2.06 20.43
N GLY A 263 19.30 -3.12 19.82
CA GLY A 263 20.60 -3.68 20.14
C GLY A 263 20.58 -4.70 21.28
N ASP A 264 19.41 -5.24 21.64
CA ASP A 264 19.30 -6.35 22.60
C ASP A 264 19.73 -7.67 21.96
N LEU A 265 21.05 -7.94 22.02
CA LEU A 265 21.66 -9.13 21.46
C LEU A 265 21.36 -10.40 22.27
N SER A 266 20.73 -10.30 23.44
CA SER A 266 20.36 -11.48 24.26
C SER A 266 19.29 -12.35 23.57
N LEU A 267 18.54 -11.75 22.62
CA LEU A 267 17.50 -12.42 21.82
C LEU A 267 18.04 -13.28 20.68
N ILE A 268 19.34 -13.19 20.36
CA ILE A 268 19.96 -13.95 19.25
C ILE A 268 20.18 -15.43 19.59
N HIS A 269 20.03 -15.82 20.83
CA HIS A 269 20.30 -17.18 21.32
C HIS A 269 19.04 -18.08 21.45
N ILE A 270 17.96 -17.72 20.78
CA ILE A 270 16.73 -18.52 20.74
C ILE A 270 16.75 -19.51 19.57
#